data_58c7afe3506dfa423827d0d6028980d1
#
_entry.id   58c7afe3506dfa423827d0d6028980d1
#
_cell.length_a   1.000
_cell.length_b   1.000
_cell.length_c   1.000
_cell.angle_alpha   90.00
_cell.angle_beta   90.00
_cell.angle_gamma   90.00
#
_symmetry.space_group_name_H-M   'P 1'
#
loop_
_entity.id
_entity.type
_entity.pdbx_description
1 polymer ?
#
loop_
_entity_poly.entity_id
_entity_poly.type
_entity_poly.pdbx_seq_one_letter_code
_entity_poly.pdbx_strand_id
1 'polypeptide(L)'
;MNPAIRRTQMPGRKPLSRAPRRLADAVIALPAAIAMLAGLANAGTAHAAPRAAPIPGGIAIVRLASAEAPAPQAFYMGRPVLVERRDGAWRALVGIALNAEPGEQRLKVVTAGAAGVAERETAFRVMPHTYATQKLTIRDTTKVTPPPDALERIEREQARMVELRTRFRDVASVEADLAPPARGRLSSRFGLRRVLNGEPRNPHGGLDFALPSGTPVTAPAAGVVIDAADYYYCGNSVFVDHGQGLISLYCHLDRIDVAPGQSLRRGERIGLSGASGRATGPHLHWSVYLNGNGIDPELLLAR
;
A
#
# COMPACT_ATOMS: atom_id res chain seq x y z
N MET A 1 25.25 -66.14 5.14
CA MET A 1 26.06 -66.62 6.28
C MET A 1 25.78 -65.71 7.48
N ASN A 2 24.99 -66.23 8.42
CA ASN A 2 24.87 -65.76 9.82
C ASN A 2 25.88 -66.57 10.64
N PRO A 3 26.48 -66.16 11.75
CA PRO A 3 25.84 -66.00 13.05
C PRO A 3 26.50 -64.87 13.91
N ALA A 4 26.21 -64.58 15.14
CA ALA A 4 25.43 -65.12 16.23
C ALA A 4 25.32 -64.10 17.38
N ILE A 5 24.27 -64.21 18.05
CA ILE A 5 23.83 -63.85 19.40
C ILE A 5 24.92 -63.94 20.48
N ARG A 6 24.98 -62.94 21.42
CA ARG A 6 25.29 -63.23 22.83
C ARG A 6 24.46 -62.33 23.77
N ARG A 7 23.64 -62.99 24.55
CA ARG A 7 22.98 -62.53 25.81
C ARG A 7 23.98 -62.69 26.95
N THR A 8 23.94 -61.82 27.95
CA THR A 8 24.28 -62.10 29.37
C THR A 8 23.58 -61.03 30.23
N GLN A 9 22.53 -61.34 30.90
CA GLN A 9 22.27 -61.82 32.25
C GLN A 9 22.51 -60.79 33.38
N MET A 10 21.40 -60.46 34.06
CA MET A 10 21.33 -59.79 35.38
C MET A 10 21.87 -60.73 36.50
N PRO A 11 22.28 -60.15 37.64
CA PRO A 11 21.53 -60.37 38.89
C PRO A 11 21.50 -59.08 39.75
N GLY A 12 20.71 -58.85 40.76
CA GLY A 12 20.02 -59.66 41.73
C GLY A 12 19.44 -58.71 42.80
N ARG A 13 18.26 -59.00 43.23
CA ARG A 13 17.52 -58.32 44.33
C ARG A 13 18.18 -58.59 45.69
N LYS A 14 18.06 -57.66 46.64
CA LYS A 14 17.80 -57.95 48.07
C LYS A 14 16.97 -56.81 48.74
N PRO A 15 16.22 -57.15 49.80
CA PRO A 15 15.07 -56.38 50.24
C PRO A 15 15.18 -55.81 51.67
N LEU A 16 14.17 -54.90 52.00
CA LEU A 16 13.55 -54.60 53.26
C LEU A 16 14.35 -54.01 54.45
N SER A 17 13.95 -52.86 54.92
CA SER A 17 13.60 -52.71 56.35
C SER A 17 12.47 -51.67 56.58
N ARG A 18 11.47 -52.06 57.35
CA ARG A 18 10.33 -51.25 57.83
C ARG A 18 10.67 -50.63 59.17
N ALA A 19 10.14 -49.39 59.37
CA ALA A 19 9.39 -48.86 60.57
C ALA A 19 9.97 -47.52 61.08
N PRO A 20 9.25 -46.73 61.91
CA PRO A 20 7.81 -46.52 61.99
C PRO A 20 7.38 -45.02 61.96
N ARG A 21 6.06 -44.82 61.88
CA ARG A 21 5.30 -43.57 61.94
C ARG A 21 5.63 -42.68 63.13
N ARG A 22 5.78 -41.37 62.89
CA ARG A 22 5.32 -40.34 63.81
C ARG A 22 4.42 -39.35 63.05
N LEU A 23 3.18 -39.22 63.52
CA LEU A 23 2.25 -38.14 63.18
C LEU A 23 2.85 -36.84 63.77
N ALA A 24 2.93 -35.80 62.94
CA ALA A 24 3.04 -34.43 63.34
C ALA A 24 2.11 -33.59 62.48
N ASP A 25 1.18 -32.94 63.12
CA ASP A 25 0.18 -32.03 62.54
C ASP A 25 0.88 -30.90 61.79
N ALA A 26 0.67 -30.81 60.51
CA ALA A 26 1.07 -29.66 59.70
C ALA A 26 -0.18 -28.93 59.22
N VAL A 27 -0.37 -27.76 59.83
CA VAL A 27 -1.32 -26.73 59.42
C VAL A 27 -1.12 -26.43 57.94
N ILE A 28 -2.12 -26.71 57.11
CA ILE A 28 -2.11 -26.36 55.69
C ILE A 28 -2.47 -24.88 55.59
N ALA A 29 -1.43 -24.04 55.40
CA ALA A 29 -1.63 -22.68 54.92
C ALA A 29 -1.83 -22.74 53.38
N LEU A 30 -3.05 -22.41 52.94
CA LEU A 30 -3.33 -22.18 51.50
C LEU A 30 -2.58 -20.89 51.06
N PRO A 31 -1.72 -20.93 50.05
CA PRO A 31 -1.33 -19.72 49.36
C PRO A 31 -2.48 -19.27 48.47
N ALA A 32 -3.02 -18.07 48.73
CA ALA A 32 -3.90 -17.37 47.79
C ALA A 32 -3.13 -17.11 46.49
N ALA A 33 -3.38 -17.91 45.47
CA ALA A 33 -2.93 -17.64 44.14
C ALA A 33 -3.71 -16.43 43.58
N ILE A 34 -3.10 -15.23 43.68
CA ILE A 34 -3.53 -14.05 42.93
C ILE A 34 -3.28 -14.37 41.47
N ALA A 35 -4.33 -14.78 40.77
CA ALA A 35 -4.33 -14.82 39.30
C ALA A 35 -4.24 -13.38 38.80
N MET A 36 -3.03 -12.89 38.52
CA MET A 36 -2.83 -11.75 37.63
C MET A 36 -3.34 -12.15 36.25
N LEU A 37 -4.59 -11.77 35.95
CA LEU A 37 -5.04 -11.62 34.56
C LEU A 37 -4.18 -10.51 33.96
N ALA A 38 -3.06 -10.90 33.33
CA ALA A 38 -2.38 -10.06 32.38
C ALA A 38 -3.35 -9.87 31.18
N GLY A 39 -4.15 -8.82 31.25
CA GLY A 39 -4.86 -8.32 30.09
C GLY A 39 -3.81 -8.04 29.02
N LEU A 40 -3.68 -8.92 28.04
CA LEU A 40 -3.08 -8.61 26.76
C LEU A 40 -3.92 -7.48 26.18
N ALA A 41 -3.57 -6.24 26.56
CA ALA A 41 -3.96 -5.08 25.78
C ALA A 41 -3.41 -5.36 24.38
N ASN A 42 -4.29 -5.75 23.50
CA ASN A 42 -4.04 -5.73 22.06
C ASN A 42 -3.75 -4.26 21.76
N ALA A 43 -2.48 -3.88 21.84
CA ALA A 43 -1.98 -2.62 21.27
C ALA A 43 -2.20 -2.76 19.77
N GLY A 44 -3.44 -2.56 19.33
CA GLY A 44 -3.78 -2.38 17.95
C GLY A 44 -2.81 -1.32 17.47
N THR A 45 -1.93 -1.67 16.56
CA THR A 45 -1.08 -0.73 15.86
C THR A 45 -2.00 0.38 15.36
N ALA A 46 -1.90 1.55 15.99
CA ALA A 46 -2.63 2.72 15.53
C ALA A 46 -2.07 3.03 14.15
N HIS A 47 -2.68 2.46 13.11
CA HIS A 47 -2.37 2.80 11.74
C HIS A 47 -2.66 4.28 11.56
N ALA A 48 -1.63 5.04 11.18
CA ALA A 48 -1.80 6.45 10.92
C ALA A 48 -2.91 6.62 9.88
N ALA A 49 -3.88 7.48 10.16
CA ALA A 49 -4.89 7.81 9.16
C ALA A 49 -4.22 8.45 7.96
N PRO A 50 -4.76 8.28 6.72
CA PRO A 50 -4.33 9.07 5.58
C PRO A 50 -4.29 10.54 5.94
N ARG A 51 -3.23 11.25 5.52
CA ARG A 51 -3.05 12.66 5.85
C ARG A 51 -3.71 13.53 4.80
N ALA A 52 -4.54 14.48 5.25
CA ALA A 52 -5.09 15.50 4.36
C ALA A 52 -4.00 16.49 3.95
N ALA A 53 -3.89 16.73 2.66
CA ALA A 53 -3.14 17.82 2.06
C ALA A 53 -3.90 18.26 0.81
N PRO A 54 -4.90 19.15 0.93
CA PRO A 54 -5.74 19.56 -0.20
C PRO A 54 -5.00 20.56 -1.08
N ILE A 55 -3.99 20.07 -1.78
CA ILE A 55 -3.15 20.79 -2.74
C ILE A 55 -3.11 20.02 -4.06
N PRO A 56 -2.70 20.61 -5.20
CA PRO A 56 -2.48 19.86 -6.43
C PRO A 56 -1.56 18.65 -6.19
N GLY A 57 -1.99 17.44 -6.57
CA GLY A 57 -1.28 16.19 -6.29
C GLY A 57 -1.47 15.63 -4.88
N GLY A 58 -2.30 16.26 -4.06
CA GLY A 58 -2.58 15.82 -2.69
C GLY A 58 -3.92 15.11 -2.53
N ILE A 59 -4.38 15.05 -1.27
CA ILE A 59 -5.63 14.38 -0.88
C ILE A 59 -6.49 15.34 -0.07
N ALA A 60 -7.75 15.52 -0.46
CA ALA A 60 -8.76 16.10 0.41
C ALA A 60 -9.50 14.98 1.16
N ILE A 61 -9.67 15.14 2.47
CA ILE A 61 -10.49 14.24 3.31
C ILE A 61 -11.75 15.02 3.68
N VAL A 62 -12.89 14.60 3.15
CA VAL A 62 -14.16 15.31 3.30
C VAL A 62 -15.14 14.49 4.12
N ARG A 63 -15.61 15.01 5.26
CA ARG A 63 -16.64 14.36 6.07
C ARG A 63 -17.96 14.36 5.31
N LEU A 64 -18.59 13.19 5.19
CA LEU A 64 -19.83 13.01 4.43
C LEU A 64 -21.06 12.87 5.34
N ALA A 65 -20.99 12.01 6.37
CA ALA A 65 -22.09 11.68 7.24
C ALA A 65 -21.57 11.13 8.58
N SER A 66 -22.48 10.97 9.56
CA SER A 66 -22.22 10.16 10.77
C SER A 66 -22.04 8.69 10.39
N ALA A 67 -21.29 7.95 11.19
CA ALA A 67 -21.03 6.52 10.95
C ALA A 67 -22.27 5.62 11.06
N GLU A 68 -23.32 6.10 11.74
CA GLU A 68 -24.61 5.42 11.88
C GLU A 68 -25.49 5.55 10.64
N ALA A 69 -25.21 6.53 9.78
CA ALA A 69 -25.93 6.71 8.51
C ALA A 69 -25.56 5.59 7.53
N PRO A 70 -26.45 5.28 6.55
CA PRO A 70 -26.10 4.42 5.44
C PRO A 70 -24.86 4.92 4.72
N ALA A 71 -24.02 3.98 4.22
CA ALA A 71 -22.81 4.32 3.49
C ALA A 71 -23.14 5.20 2.27
N PRO A 72 -22.62 6.43 2.18
CA PRO A 72 -22.83 7.28 1.02
C PRO A 72 -21.89 6.87 -0.12
N GLN A 73 -22.30 7.19 -1.35
CA GLN A 73 -21.39 7.26 -2.49
C GLN A 73 -20.97 8.71 -2.69
N ALA A 74 -19.75 8.93 -3.17
CA ALA A 74 -19.26 10.26 -3.46
C ALA A 74 -18.54 10.30 -4.80
N PHE A 75 -18.71 11.44 -5.53
CA PHE A 75 -18.18 11.60 -6.87
C PHE A 75 -17.48 12.95 -6.99
N TYR A 76 -16.26 12.92 -7.53
CA TYR A 76 -15.50 14.11 -7.85
C TYR A 76 -15.22 14.17 -9.34
N MET A 77 -15.61 15.27 -10.00
CA MET A 77 -15.48 15.43 -11.46
C MET A 77 -16.06 14.24 -12.24
N GLY A 78 -17.23 13.73 -11.81
CA GLY A 78 -17.92 12.60 -12.43
C GLY A 78 -17.34 11.22 -12.12
N ARG A 79 -16.27 11.12 -11.36
CA ARG A 79 -15.63 9.84 -10.98
C ARG A 79 -15.94 9.48 -9.54
N PRO A 80 -16.25 8.19 -9.24
CA PRO A 80 -16.41 7.76 -7.86
C PRO A 80 -15.09 7.91 -7.10
N VAL A 81 -15.19 8.28 -5.82
CA VAL A 81 -14.04 8.42 -4.91
C VAL A 81 -14.10 7.40 -3.79
N LEU A 82 -12.98 7.11 -3.17
CA LEU A 82 -12.89 6.22 -2.01
C LEU A 82 -13.69 6.80 -0.85
N VAL A 83 -14.60 5.99 -0.30
CA VAL A 83 -15.38 6.33 0.91
C VAL A 83 -15.06 5.30 1.99
N GLU A 84 -14.64 5.78 3.14
CA GLU A 84 -14.32 4.93 4.30
C GLU A 84 -15.12 5.35 5.52
N ARG A 85 -15.36 4.40 6.43
CA ARG A 85 -15.90 4.66 7.76
C ARG A 85 -14.74 4.76 8.75
N ARG A 86 -14.53 5.96 9.33
CA ARG A 86 -13.45 6.20 10.28
C ARG A 86 -13.79 7.32 11.24
N ASP A 87 -13.30 7.23 12.51
CA ASP A 87 -13.48 8.23 13.54
C ASP A 87 -14.95 8.66 13.73
N GLY A 88 -15.88 7.70 13.74
CA GLY A 88 -17.31 7.94 13.93
C GLY A 88 -17.99 8.65 12.75
N ALA A 89 -17.41 8.62 11.55
CA ALA A 89 -17.94 9.26 10.36
C ALA A 89 -17.67 8.48 9.08
N TRP A 90 -18.55 8.65 8.08
CA TRP A 90 -18.24 8.41 6.69
C TRP A 90 -17.47 9.60 6.12
N ARG A 91 -16.38 9.35 5.43
CA ARG A 91 -15.55 10.36 4.82
C ARG A 91 -15.06 9.92 3.44
N ALA A 92 -14.94 10.87 2.52
CA ALA A 92 -14.35 10.67 1.21
C ALA A 92 -12.88 11.02 1.22
N LEU A 93 -12.05 10.20 0.59
CA LEU A 93 -10.68 10.50 0.23
C LEU A 93 -10.66 10.88 -1.24
N VAL A 94 -10.39 12.14 -1.53
CA VAL A 94 -10.42 12.70 -2.89
C VAL A 94 -9.00 12.97 -3.36
N GLY A 95 -8.53 12.20 -4.34
CA GLY A 95 -7.27 12.47 -5.01
C GLY A 95 -7.39 13.69 -5.91
N ILE A 96 -6.54 14.69 -5.70
CA ILE A 96 -6.51 15.95 -6.44
C ILE A 96 -5.46 15.85 -7.54
N ALA A 97 -5.85 16.14 -8.78
CA ALA A 97 -4.90 16.12 -9.90
C ALA A 97 -3.73 17.10 -9.68
N LEU A 98 -2.52 16.73 -10.11
CA LEU A 98 -1.33 17.57 -9.95
C LEU A 98 -1.43 18.92 -10.71
N ASN A 99 -2.26 18.97 -11.73
CA ASN A 99 -2.57 20.18 -12.50
C ASN A 99 -3.89 20.84 -12.09
N ALA A 100 -4.46 20.49 -10.94
CA ALA A 100 -5.69 21.10 -10.46
C ALA A 100 -5.47 22.57 -10.11
N GLU A 101 -6.41 23.42 -10.51
CA GLU A 101 -6.41 24.84 -10.13
C GLU A 101 -6.78 24.98 -8.65
N PRO A 102 -6.05 25.83 -7.89
CA PRO A 102 -6.43 26.20 -6.54
C PRO A 102 -7.79 26.88 -6.50
N GLY A 103 -8.56 26.64 -5.43
CA GLY A 103 -9.89 27.23 -5.27
C GLY A 103 -10.89 26.25 -4.69
N GLU A 104 -12.17 26.67 -4.69
CA GLU A 104 -13.27 25.81 -4.24
C GLU A 104 -13.55 24.72 -5.27
N GLN A 105 -13.67 23.49 -4.77
CA GLN A 105 -14.03 22.31 -5.52
C GLN A 105 -15.27 21.66 -4.90
N ARG A 106 -16.05 20.92 -5.69
CA ARG A 106 -17.31 20.33 -5.26
C ARG A 106 -17.30 18.81 -5.40
N LEU A 107 -17.83 18.15 -4.39
CA LEU A 107 -18.02 16.71 -4.32
C LEU A 107 -19.53 16.45 -4.31
N LYS A 108 -20.03 15.68 -5.29
CA LYS A 108 -21.38 15.16 -5.30
C LYS A 108 -21.46 13.98 -4.33
N VAL A 109 -22.43 14.00 -3.43
CA VAL A 109 -22.67 12.94 -2.44
C VAL A 109 -24.07 12.37 -2.68
N VAL A 110 -24.16 11.06 -2.81
CA VAL A 110 -25.38 10.30 -3.01
C VAL A 110 -25.60 9.39 -1.81
N THR A 111 -26.77 9.49 -1.20
CA THR A 111 -27.18 8.62 -0.08
C THR A 111 -28.46 7.91 -0.43
N ALA A 112 -28.52 6.59 -0.19
CA ALA A 112 -29.74 5.80 -0.28
C ALA A 112 -30.29 5.60 1.14
N GLY A 113 -31.59 5.83 1.34
CA GLY A 113 -32.28 5.64 2.61
C GLY A 113 -33.71 5.18 2.41
N ALA A 114 -34.45 4.99 3.51
CA ALA A 114 -35.85 4.55 3.46
C ALA A 114 -36.80 5.51 2.66
N ALA A 115 -36.42 6.80 2.60
CA ALA A 115 -37.14 7.81 1.85
C ALA A 115 -36.73 7.92 0.37
N GLY A 116 -35.83 7.06 -0.11
CA GLY A 116 -35.29 7.06 -1.47
C GLY A 116 -33.83 7.52 -1.55
N VAL A 117 -33.42 7.95 -2.74
CA VAL A 117 -32.09 8.45 -3.04
C VAL A 117 -32.06 9.97 -2.90
N ALA A 118 -31.14 10.48 -2.11
CA ALA A 118 -30.88 11.91 -1.95
C ALA A 118 -29.49 12.27 -2.49
N GLU A 119 -29.45 13.39 -3.24
CA GLU A 119 -28.20 13.95 -3.75
C GLU A 119 -27.94 15.31 -3.11
N ARG A 120 -26.66 15.57 -2.78
CA ARG A 120 -26.20 16.87 -2.31
C ARG A 120 -24.78 17.14 -2.76
N GLU A 121 -24.40 18.40 -2.76
CA GLU A 121 -23.01 18.80 -2.94
C GLU A 121 -22.39 19.19 -1.61
N THR A 122 -21.08 18.92 -1.49
CA THR A 122 -20.24 19.43 -0.40
C THR A 122 -18.98 20.01 -1.00
N ALA A 123 -18.56 21.17 -0.48
CA ALA A 123 -17.37 21.85 -0.98
C ALA A 123 -16.13 21.47 -0.17
N PHE A 124 -14.97 21.50 -0.83
CA PHE A 124 -13.65 21.55 -0.20
C PHE A 124 -12.77 22.54 -0.96
N ARG A 125 -11.69 22.98 -0.35
CA ARG A 125 -10.81 24.00 -0.95
C ARG A 125 -9.46 23.39 -1.30
N VAL A 126 -9.00 23.55 -2.53
CA VAL A 126 -7.64 23.25 -2.98
C VAL A 126 -6.77 24.46 -2.74
N MET A 127 -5.71 24.28 -1.98
CA MET A 127 -4.75 25.32 -1.64
C MET A 127 -3.64 25.41 -2.71
N PRO A 128 -3.09 26.59 -2.99
CA PRO A 128 -1.96 26.70 -3.91
C PRO A 128 -0.74 25.97 -3.36
N HIS A 129 0.02 25.35 -4.25
CA HIS A 129 1.28 24.68 -3.92
C HIS A 129 2.27 24.76 -5.08
N THR A 130 3.55 24.89 -4.78
CA THR A 130 4.62 24.91 -5.78
C THR A 130 5.64 23.82 -5.45
N TYR A 131 5.85 22.93 -6.41
CA TYR A 131 6.85 21.87 -6.31
C TYR A 131 8.21 22.35 -6.79
N ALA A 132 9.27 21.87 -6.12
CA ALA A 132 10.66 22.16 -6.49
C ALA A 132 11.00 21.59 -7.88
N THR A 133 12.02 22.16 -8.52
CA THR A 133 12.53 21.69 -9.82
C THR A 133 13.75 20.81 -9.62
N GLN A 134 13.74 19.64 -10.25
CA GLN A 134 14.85 18.70 -10.32
C GLN A 134 15.41 18.67 -11.75
N LYS A 135 16.69 18.99 -11.88
CA LYS A 135 17.42 18.90 -13.16
C LYS A 135 18.22 17.59 -13.16
N LEU A 136 18.03 16.78 -14.20
CA LEU A 136 18.69 15.48 -14.36
C LEU A 136 19.34 15.38 -15.73
N THR A 137 20.51 14.74 -15.79
CA THR A 137 21.17 14.36 -17.04
C THR A 137 20.98 12.87 -17.27
N ILE A 138 20.39 12.52 -18.40
CA ILE A 138 20.17 11.13 -18.85
C ILE A 138 21.12 10.86 -20.01
N ARG A 139 21.98 9.85 -19.86
CA ARG A 139 22.98 9.46 -20.86
C ARG A 139 22.32 8.84 -22.10
N ASP A 140 21.34 7.99 -21.90
CA ASP A 140 20.56 7.40 -22.99
C ASP A 140 19.53 8.41 -23.51
N THR A 141 19.90 9.13 -24.55
CA THR A 141 19.07 10.17 -25.16
C THR A 141 17.80 9.61 -25.79
N THR A 142 17.74 8.32 -26.17
CA THR A 142 16.53 7.66 -26.70
C THR A 142 15.42 7.61 -25.65
N LYS A 143 15.77 7.60 -24.38
CA LYS A 143 14.82 7.65 -23.27
C LYS A 143 14.33 9.08 -22.95
N VAL A 144 14.97 10.10 -23.49
CA VAL A 144 14.57 11.52 -23.40
C VAL A 144 13.75 11.90 -24.65
N THR A 145 14.25 11.57 -25.83
CA THR A 145 13.60 11.78 -27.13
C THR A 145 13.47 10.42 -27.81
N PRO A 146 12.31 9.74 -27.66
CA PRO A 146 12.10 8.42 -28.26
C PRO A 146 12.25 8.45 -29.78
N PRO A 147 12.79 7.38 -30.36
CA PRO A 147 12.80 7.23 -31.79
C PRO A 147 11.38 7.01 -32.35
N PRO A 148 11.14 7.35 -33.65
CA PRO A 148 9.79 7.28 -34.23
C PRO A 148 9.11 5.92 -34.11
N ASP A 149 9.85 4.83 -34.23
CA ASP A 149 9.35 3.45 -34.09
C ASP A 149 8.87 3.08 -32.69
N ALA A 150 9.32 3.80 -31.66
CA ALA A 150 8.86 3.62 -30.29
C ALA A 150 7.55 4.38 -29.97
N LEU A 151 7.18 5.39 -30.78
CA LEU A 151 6.07 6.30 -30.45
C LEU A 151 4.73 5.58 -30.38
N GLU A 152 4.42 4.70 -31.32
CA GLU A 152 3.17 3.93 -31.31
C GLU A 152 3.06 3.01 -30.09
N ARG A 153 4.16 2.37 -29.68
CA ARG A 153 4.23 1.60 -28.45
C ARG A 153 3.93 2.49 -27.23
N ILE A 154 4.56 3.65 -27.17
CA ILE A 154 4.40 4.59 -26.04
C ILE A 154 2.94 5.06 -25.95
N GLU A 155 2.30 5.39 -27.06
CA GLU A 155 0.89 5.84 -27.08
C GLU A 155 -0.05 4.74 -26.60
N ARG A 156 0.09 3.51 -27.09
CA ARG A 156 -0.70 2.36 -26.62
C ARG A 156 -0.51 2.13 -25.12
N GLU A 157 0.72 2.17 -24.64
CA GLU A 157 1.04 1.98 -23.22
C GLU A 157 0.47 3.10 -22.35
N GLN A 158 0.53 4.35 -22.79
CA GLN A 158 -0.09 5.48 -22.08
C GLN A 158 -1.60 5.33 -21.98
N ALA A 159 -2.28 4.94 -23.06
CA ALA A 159 -3.71 4.67 -23.05
C ALA A 159 -4.05 3.54 -22.06
N ARG A 160 -3.26 2.47 -22.06
CA ARG A 160 -3.42 1.36 -21.10
C ARG A 160 -3.22 1.81 -19.67
N MET A 161 -2.20 2.62 -19.37
CA MET A 161 -1.97 3.15 -18.01
C MET A 161 -3.11 4.06 -17.56
N VAL A 162 -3.73 4.84 -18.47
CA VAL A 162 -4.92 5.64 -18.14
C VAL A 162 -6.09 4.74 -17.79
N GLU A 163 -6.36 3.70 -18.59
CA GLU A 163 -7.41 2.72 -18.29
C GLU A 163 -7.19 2.09 -16.90
N LEU A 164 -5.98 1.58 -16.62
CA LEU A 164 -5.67 0.91 -15.36
C LEU A 164 -5.87 1.82 -14.14
N ARG A 165 -5.30 3.02 -14.17
CA ARG A 165 -5.36 3.95 -13.02
C ARG A 165 -6.76 4.54 -12.78
N THR A 166 -7.67 4.43 -13.74
CA THR A 166 -9.05 4.94 -13.62
C THR A 166 -10.06 3.85 -13.25
N ARG A 167 -9.62 2.61 -13.05
CA ARG A 167 -10.49 1.51 -12.59
C ARG A 167 -11.07 1.83 -11.22
N PHE A 168 -12.30 1.40 -11.05
CA PHE A 168 -12.99 1.48 -9.76
C PHE A 168 -13.63 0.12 -9.48
N ARG A 169 -13.16 -0.55 -8.46
CA ARG A 169 -13.74 -1.81 -7.98
C ARG A 169 -14.47 -1.52 -6.68
N ASP A 170 -15.79 -1.72 -6.70
CA ASP A 170 -16.62 -1.54 -5.51
C ASP A 170 -16.34 -2.66 -4.51
N VAL A 171 -15.85 -2.27 -3.34
CA VAL A 171 -15.57 -3.16 -2.22
C VAL A 171 -15.99 -2.49 -0.91
N ALA A 172 -16.39 -3.29 0.07
CA ALA A 172 -16.92 -2.80 1.33
C ALA A 172 -15.91 -1.99 2.16
N SER A 173 -14.61 -2.28 2.01
CA SER A 173 -13.55 -1.58 2.73
C SER A 173 -12.23 -1.62 1.97
N VAL A 174 -11.42 -0.59 2.16
CA VAL A 174 -10.07 -0.44 1.60
C VAL A 174 -9.10 -0.08 2.71
N GLU A 175 -7.92 -0.72 2.71
CA GLU A 175 -6.81 -0.31 3.57
C GLU A 175 -6.09 0.89 2.93
N ALA A 176 -6.48 2.11 3.30
CA ALA A 176 -5.91 3.33 2.75
C ALA A 176 -4.62 3.80 3.47
N ASP A 177 -4.25 3.17 4.58
CA ASP A 177 -2.94 3.33 5.23
C ASP A 177 -1.96 2.31 4.65
N LEU A 178 -1.07 2.76 3.81
CA LEU A 178 -0.17 1.91 3.05
C LEU A 178 1.17 1.67 3.79
N ALA A 179 1.66 0.43 3.77
CA ALA A 179 3.03 0.15 4.18
C ALA A 179 4.03 0.63 3.10
N PRO A 180 5.28 0.96 3.44
CA PRO A 180 6.31 1.16 2.42
C PRO A 180 6.48 -0.11 1.57
N PRO A 181 6.49 -0.01 0.22
CA PRO A 181 6.61 -1.16 -0.66
C PRO A 181 8.00 -1.80 -0.65
N ALA A 182 9.00 -1.07 -0.15
CA ALA A 182 10.36 -1.57 0.04
C ALA A 182 11.07 -0.78 1.14
N ARG A 183 12.10 -1.40 1.73
CA ARG A 183 12.98 -0.74 2.72
C ARG A 183 14.15 -0.12 2.01
N GLY A 184 14.15 1.20 1.87
CA GLY A 184 15.22 1.95 1.22
C GLY A 184 15.15 3.45 1.48
N ARG A 185 16.24 4.15 1.15
CA ARG A 185 16.28 5.61 1.25
C ARG A 185 15.43 6.22 0.15
N LEU A 186 14.51 7.11 0.51
CA LEU A 186 13.77 7.90 -0.45
C LEU A 186 14.75 8.85 -1.20
N SER A 187 14.89 8.64 -2.50
CA SER A 187 15.83 9.38 -3.35
C SER A 187 15.17 10.49 -4.16
N SER A 188 13.88 10.35 -4.48
CA SER A 188 13.13 11.38 -5.18
C SER A 188 11.66 11.38 -4.74
N ARG A 189 11.08 12.57 -4.55
CA ARG A 189 9.72 12.77 -4.05
C ARG A 189 8.74 13.05 -5.18
N PHE A 190 7.46 12.85 -4.88
CA PHE A 190 6.35 13.20 -5.75
C PHE A 190 6.32 14.71 -6.09
N GLY A 191 5.81 15.04 -7.27
CA GLY A 191 5.52 16.41 -7.70
C GLY A 191 6.74 17.20 -8.21
N LEU A 192 7.97 16.71 -8.04
CA LEU A 192 9.15 17.41 -8.51
C LEU A 192 9.04 17.72 -10.02
N ARG A 193 9.16 18.99 -10.39
CA ARG A 193 9.22 19.43 -11.79
C ARG A 193 10.51 18.91 -12.41
N ARG A 194 10.41 18.08 -13.44
CA ARG A 194 11.57 17.45 -14.07
C ARG A 194 12.05 18.22 -15.28
N VAL A 195 13.36 18.48 -15.32
CA VAL A 195 14.07 18.98 -16.50
C VAL A 195 15.13 17.94 -16.84
N LEU A 196 14.96 17.24 -17.97
CA LEU A 196 15.87 16.20 -18.44
C LEU A 196 16.69 16.73 -19.62
N ASN A 197 18.03 16.75 -19.50
CA ASN A 197 18.93 17.27 -20.52
C ASN A 197 18.56 18.69 -20.99
N GLY A 198 18.09 19.55 -20.08
CA GLY A 198 17.66 20.90 -20.38
C GLY A 198 16.19 21.06 -20.81
N GLU A 199 15.48 19.96 -21.09
CA GLU A 199 14.09 20.00 -21.57
C GLU A 199 13.09 19.73 -20.43
N PRO A 200 12.02 20.55 -20.31
CA PRO A 200 10.93 20.27 -19.38
C PRO A 200 10.24 18.94 -19.69
N ARG A 201 9.91 18.19 -18.67
CA ARG A 201 9.18 16.91 -18.73
C ARG A 201 8.06 16.89 -17.73
N ASN A 202 7.18 15.89 -17.81
CA ASN A 202 6.13 15.68 -16.84
C ASN A 202 6.72 15.60 -15.43
N PRO A 203 6.07 16.20 -14.42
CA PRO A 203 6.49 16.10 -13.05
C PRO A 203 6.62 14.65 -12.57
N HIS A 204 7.39 14.44 -11.51
CA HIS A 204 7.57 13.12 -10.92
C HIS A 204 6.25 12.61 -10.32
N GLY A 205 5.72 11.49 -10.85
CA GLY A 205 4.40 10.96 -10.52
C GLY A 205 4.38 9.98 -9.34
N GLY A 206 5.45 9.89 -8.54
CA GLY A 206 5.53 8.93 -7.43
C GLY A 206 6.72 9.19 -6.52
N LEU A 207 7.15 8.14 -5.82
CA LEU A 207 8.34 8.13 -4.97
C LEU A 207 9.39 7.22 -5.57
N ASP A 208 10.66 7.64 -5.54
CA ASP A 208 11.78 6.77 -5.90
C ASP A 208 12.53 6.33 -4.63
N PHE A 209 12.63 5.01 -4.44
CA PHE A 209 13.42 4.39 -3.38
C PHE A 209 14.73 3.88 -3.97
N ALA A 210 15.86 4.45 -3.54
CA ALA A 210 17.19 3.95 -3.92
C ALA A 210 17.40 2.56 -3.31
N LEU A 211 17.49 1.55 -4.16
CA LEU A 211 17.59 0.15 -3.80
C LEU A 211 18.60 -0.55 -4.71
N PRO A 212 19.43 -1.46 -4.19
CA PRO A 212 20.17 -2.40 -5.04
C PRO A 212 19.18 -3.24 -5.90
N SER A 213 19.60 -3.61 -7.11
CA SER A 213 18.84 -4.60 -7.90
C SER A 213 18.68 -5.90 -7.11
N GLY A 214 17.54 -6.55 -7.26
CA GLY A 214 17.22 -7.78 -6.52
C GLY A 214 16.63 -7.57 -5.12
N THR A 215 16.41 -6.31 -4.69
CA THR A 215 15.75 -6.06 -3.40
C THR A 215 14.26 -6.40 -3.50
N PRO A 216 13.68 -7.16 -2.53
CA PRO A 216 12.25 -7.49 -2.54
C PRO A 216 11.35 -6.25 -2.52
N VAL A 217 10.34 -6.26 -3.37
CA VAL A 217 9.26 -5.27 -3.45
C VAL A 217 7.96 -5.96 -3.03
N THR A 218 7.20 -5.35 -2.11
CA THR A 218 6.01 -5.95 -1.49
C THR A 218 4.76 -5.10 -1.65
N ALA A 219 3.59 -5.74 -1.59
CA ALA A 219 2.30 -5.07 -1.62
C ALA A 219 2.09 -4.24 -0.34
N PRO A 220 1.78 -2.93 -0.43
CA PRO A 220 1.62 -2.04 0.71
C PRO A 220 0.30 -2.25 1.46
N ALA A 221 -0.67 -2.87 0.81
CA ALA A 221 -1.99 -3.26 1.31
C ALA A 221 -2.50 -4.45 0.51
N ALA A 222 -3.60 -5.07 0.96
CA ALA A 222 -4.28 -6.08 0.17
C ALA A 222 -4.79 -5.52 -1.16
N GLY A 223 -4.83 -6.34 -2.21
CA GLY A 223 -5.28 -5.91 -3.53
C GLY A 223 -5.31 -7.04 -4.56
N VAL A 224 -5.60 -6.69 -5.80
CA VAL A 224 -5.58 -7.61 -6.94
C VAL A 224 -4.64 -7.04 -8.00
N VAL A 225 -3.75 -7.85 -8.52
CA VAL A 225 -2.90 -7.48 -9.66
C VAL A 225 -3.79 -7.28 -10.89
N ILE A 226 -3.78 -6.09 -11.45
CA ILE A 226 -4.62 -5.77 -12.62
C ILE A 226 -3.81 -5.68 -13.91
N ASP A 227 -2.48 -5.57 -13.79
CA ASP A 227 -1.56 -5.67 -14.92
C ASP A 227 -0.14 -6.00 -14.44
N ALA A 228 0.62 -6.70 -15.29
CA ALA A 228 2.02 -7.05 -15.06
C ALA A 228 2.71 -7.19 -16.42
N ALA A 229 3.49 -6.17 -16.83
CA ALA A 229 4.05 -6.08 -18.17
C ALA A 229 5.32 -5.22 -18.24
N ASP A 230 6.03 -5.29 -19.36
CA ASP A 230 7.13 -4.38 -19.70
C ASP A 230 6.62 -3.16 -20.46
N TYR A 231 6.84 -1.98 -19.90
CA TYR A 231 6.50 -0.68 -20.44
C TYR A 231 7.75 0.09 -20.87
N TYR A 232 7.68 0.82 -21.96
CA TYR A 232 8.83 1.55 -22.53
C TYR A 232 9.54 2.45 -21.51
N TYR A 233 8.80 3.23 -20.74
CA TYR A 233 9.37 4.12 -19.72
C TYR A 233 9.49 3.46 -18.35
N CYS A 234 8.48 2.74 -17.92
CA CYS A 234 8.44 2.14 -16.60
C CYS A 234 9.21 0.82 -16.49
N GLY A 235 9.57 0.19 -17.63
CA GLY A 235 10.15 -1.15 -17.65
C GLY A 235 9.21 -2.19 -17.09
N ASN A 236 9.73 -3.26 -16.53
CA ASN A 236 8.95 -4.28 -15.86
C ASN A 236 8.14 -3.66 -14.74
N SER A 237 6.82 -3.74 -14.84
CA SER A 237 5.89 -3.00 -14.00
C SER A 237 4.71 -3.84 -13.57
N VAL A 238 4.17 -3.52 -12.39
CA VAL A 238 2.97 -4.15 -11.85
C VAL A 238 2.00 -3.06 -11.41
N PHE A 239 0.71 -3.23 -11.74
CA PHE A 239 -0.40 -2.45 -11.21
C PHE A 239 -1.22 -3.29 -10.24
N VAL A 240 -1.52 -2.74 -9.07
CA VAL A 240 -2.35 -3.38 -8.04
C VAL A 240 -3.56 -2.51 -7.72
N ASP A 241 -4.76 -3.10 -7.84
CA ASP A 241 -6.04 -2.50 -7.44
C ASP A 241 -6.37 -2.88 -6.00
N HIS A 242 -6.35 -1.89 -5.10
CA HIS A 242 -6.69 -2.06 -3.68
C HIS A 242 -8.20 -1.88 -3.41
N GLY A 243 -8.97 -1.48 -4.42
CA GLY A 243 -10.40 -1.20 -4.33
C GLY A 243 -10.72 0.29 -4.31
N GLN A 244 -11.97 0.62 -4.59
CA GLN A 244 -12.53 1.98 -4.60
C GLN A 244 -11.64 3.03 -5.27
N GLY A 245 -10.95 2.66 -6.38
CA GLY A 245 -10.10 3.56 -7.13
C GLY A 245 -8.74 3.89 -6.49
N LEU A 246 -8.35 3.17 -5.44
CA LEU A 246 -6.98 3.17 -4.92
C LEU A 246 -6.15 2.17 -5.71
N ILE A 247 -5.21 2.67 -6.52
CA ILE A 247 -4.35 1.87 -7.39
C ILE A 247 -2.89 2.19 -7.09
N SER A 248 -2.02 1.20 -7.04
CA SER A 248 -0.58 1.39 -6.96
C SER A 248 0.15 0.82 -8.17
N LEU A 249 1.26 1.46 -8.56
CA LEU A 249 2.11 1.10 -9.67
C LEU A 249 3.56 0.98 -9.20
N TYR A 250 4.22 -0.10 -9.60
CA TYR A 250 5.61 -0.43 -9.31
C TYR A 250 6.37 -0.50 -10.62
N CYS A 251 7.41 0.32 -10.80
CA CYS A 251 8.21 0.36 -12.03
C CYS A 251 9.66 -0.04 -11.78
N HIS A 252 10.38 -0.25 -12.89
CA HIS A 252 11.81 -0.55 -12.96
C HIS A 252 12.21 -1.86 -12.29
N LEU A 253 11.27 -2.82 -12.20
CA LEU A 253 11.55 -4.13 -11.62
C LEU A 253 12.56 -4.91 -12.48
N ASP A 254 13.42 -5.65 -11.83
CA ASP A 254 14.27 -6.66 -12.47
C ASP A 254 13.45 -7.91 -12.79
N ARG A 255 12.58 -8.30 -11.85
CA ARG A 255 11.73 -9.48 -11.97
C ARG A 255 10.33 -9.23 -11.41
N ILE A 256 9.33 -9.71 -12.10
CA ILE A 256 7.93 -9.76 -11.66
C ILE A 256 7.65 -11.17 -11.14
N ASP A 257 7.12 -11.29 -9.91
CA ASP A 257 6.80 -12.56 -9.24
C ASP A 257 5.28 -12.84 -9.18
N VAL A 258 4.46 -12.00 -9.80
CA VAL A 258 2.99 -12.04 -9.75
C VAL A 258 2.37 -11.97 -11.15
N ALA A 259 1.09 -12.36 -11.28
CA ALA A 259 0.37 -12.33 -12.54
C ALA A 259 -0.97 -11.58 -12.43
N PRO A 260 -1.50 -11.01 -13.53
CA PRO A 260 -2.83 -10.41 -13.55
C PRO A 260 -3.91 -11.36 -13.03
N GLY A 261 -4.82 -10.84 -12.20
CA GLY A 261 -5.85 -11.60 -11.50
C GLY A 261 -5.43 -12.17 -10.14
N GLN A 262 -4.15 -12.18 -9.82
CA GLN A 262 -3.66 -12.67 -8.53
C GLN A 262 -4.08 -11.72 -7.40
N SER A 263 -4.67 -12.28 -6.33
CA SER A 263 -4.94 -11.56 -5.08
C SER A 263 -3.68 -11.50 -4.23
N LEU A 264 -3.41 -10.35 -3.66
CA LEU A 264 -2.27 -10.08 -2.79
C LEU A 264 -2.73 -9.68 -1.39
N ARG A 265 -1.99 -10.12 -0.38
CA ARG A 265 -2.08 -9.61 0.98
C ARG A 265 -1.04 -8.52 1.19
N ARG A 266 -1.26 -7.65 2.18
CA ARG A 266 -0.22 -6.71 2.65
C ARG A 266 1.08 -7.45 2.96
N GLY A 267 2.22 -6.94 2.47
CA GLY A 267 3.55 -7.52 2.67
C GLY A 267 3.89 -8.68 1.72
N GLU A 268 2.96 -9.15 0.88
CA GLU A 268 3.24 -10.18 -0.10
C GLU A 268 4.14 -9.66 -1.22
N ARG A 269 5.08 -10.51 -1.65
CA ARG A 269 6.10 -10.09 -2.64
C ARG A 269 5.49 -9.94 -4.02
N ILE A 270 5.76 -8.79 -4.65
CA ILE A 270 5.36 -8.45 -6.02
C ILE A 270 6.47 -8.80 -7.02
N GLY A 271 7.73 -8.60 -6.61
CA GLY A 271 8.88 -8.78 -7.48
C GLY A 271 10.18 -8.32 -6.82
N LEU A 272 11.17 -8.06 -7.64
CA LEU A 272 12.48 -7.56 -7.23
C LEU A 272 12.75 -6.22 -7.92
N SER A 273 13.32 -5.26 -7.17
CA SER A 273 13.75 -3.97 -7.73
C SER A 273 14.87 -4.13 -8.76
N GLY A 274 14.97 -3.20 -9.69
CA GLY A 274 15.97 -3.23 -10.75
C GLY A 274 16.20 -1.86 -11.39
N ALA A 275 16.48 -1.85 -12.69
CA ALA A 275 16.73 -0.65 -13.49
C ALA A 275 16.16 -0.78 -14.90
N SER A 276 15.09 -1.56 -15.11
CA SER A 276 14.43 -1.71 -16.42
C SER A 276 13.74 -0.42 -16.87
N GLY A 277 13.50 -0.27 -18.16
CA GLY A 277 12.88 0.93 -18.71
C GLY A 277 13.79 2.18 -18.68
N ARG A 278 13.21 3.35 -18.36
CA ARG A 278 13.93 4.63 -18.26
C ARG A 278 14.41 4.90 -16.84
N ALA A 279 15.50 4.27 -16.45
CA ALA A 279 16.12 4.44 -15.13
C ALA A 279 17.56 4.94 -15.26
N THR A 280 18.03 5.78 -14.33
CA THR A 280 19.41 6.25 -14.24
C THR A 280 20.30 5.32 -13.42
N GLY A 281 19.70 4.37 -12.72
CA GLY A 281 20.34 3.38 -11.86
C GLY A 281 19.30 2.58 -11.11
N PRO A 282 19.71 1.56 -10.35
CA PRO A 282 18.78 0.69 -9.62
C PRO A 282 17.95 1.48 -8.61
N HIS A 283 16.62 1.37 -8.70
CA HIS A 283 15.66 1.95 -7.78
C HIS A 283 14.26 1.34 -7.98
N LEU A 284 13.37 1.53 -7.03
CA LEU A 284 11.94 1.33 -7.21
C LEU A 284 11.28 2.69 -7.42
N HIS A 285 10.59 2.89 -8.54
CA HIS A 285 9.61 3.96 -8.68
C HIS A 285 8.23 3.41 -8.26
N TRP A 286 7.57 4.12 -7.33
CA TRP A 286 6.26 3.74 -6.80
C TRP A 286 5.27 4.90 -6.90
N SER A 287 4.20 4.72 -7.66
CA SER A 287 3.11 5.68 -7.80
C SER A 287 1.84 5.18 -7.15
N VAL A 288 1.02 6.10 -6.63
CA VAL A 288 -0.31 5.81 -6.11
C VAL A 288 -1.34 6.73 -6.77
N TYR A 289 -2.49 6.17 -7.09
CA TYR A 289 -3.60 6.88 -7.71
C TYR A 289 -4.84 6.77 -6.83
N LEU A 290 -5.61 7.86 -6.73
CA LEU A 290 -6.96 7.90 -6.19
C LEU A 290 -7.89 8.50 -7.24
N ASN A 291 -9.06 7.92 -7.45
CA ASN A 291 -10.05 8.35 -8.45
C ASN A 291 -9.42 8.73 -9.82
N GLY A 292 -8.36 8.01 -10.23
CA GLY A 292 -7.63 8.21 -11.48
C GLY A 292 -6.54 9.29 -11.46
N ASN A 293 -6.42 10.05 -10.37
CA ASN A 293 -5.39 11.08 -10.19
C ASN A 293 -4.17 10.53 -9.46
N GLY A 294 -2.96 10.79 -9.98
CA GLY A 294 -1.72 10.54 -9.25
C GLY A 294 -1.63 11.46 -8.03
N ILE A 295 -1.36 10.88 -6.87
CA ILE A 295 -1.27 11.62 -5.60
C ILE A 295 0.08 11.37 -4.94
N ASP A 296 0.49 12.25 -4.02
CA ASP A 296 1.68 12.03 -3.19
C ASP A 296 1.51 10.80 -2.29
N PRO A 297 2.24 9.71 -2.56
CA PRO A 297 2.10 8.47 -1.80
C PRO A 297 2.48 8.63 -0.32
N GLU A 298 3.33 9.61 0.04
CA GLU A 298 3.70 9.85 1.43
C GLU A 298 2.49 10.18 2.31
N LEU A 299 1.40 10.69 1.72
CA LEU A 299 0.16 11.02 2.44
C LEU A 299 -0.59 9.77 2.94
N LEU A 300 -0.36 8.62 2.30
CA LEU A 300 -0.96 7.33 2.66
C LEU A 300 -0.01 6.41 3.43
N LEU A 301 1.29 6.75 3.54
CA LEU A 301 2.24 5.91 4.27
C LEU A 301 1.95 5.92 5.77
N ALA A 302 1.78 4.71 6.34
CA ALA A 302 1.75 4.49 7.77
C ALA A 302 3.08 4.97 8.40
N ARG A 303 2.99 5.65 9.53
CA ARG A 303 4.15 6.14 10.31
C ARG A 303 4.42 5.22 11.48
#